data_f55a4a75037d6feff170cb820abd098a
#
_entry.id   f55a4a75037d6feff170cb820abd098a
#
_cell.length_a   1.000
_cell.length_b   1.000
_cell.length_c   1.000
_cell.angle_alpha   90.00
_cell.angle_beta   90.00
_cell.angle_gamma   90.00
#
_symmetry.space_group_name_H-M   'P 1'
#
loop_
_entity.id
_entity.type
_entity.pdbx_description
1 polymer ?
#
loop_
_entity_poly.entity_id
_entity_poly.type
_entity_poly.pdbx_seq_one_letter_code
_entity_poly.pdbx_strand_id
1 'polypeptide(L)'
;LGLSDYNARKDGGAFDRQSFIDDPAHFQSAFMPYACAADIFIAGHYYAQGSPYIITRADLKNPQVTLKVVADISCDIDGPVACTLRPSSVADPIYGYDPENECECATDTPGSITVMAIDNLPCELPRDASKGFGRDMLDHVIPLLIEGDRDGILAGARETGLDGELCEKFKYLEDYVAEVGK
;
A
#
# COMPACT_ATOMS: atom_id res chain seq x y z
N LEU A 1 6.75 -3.54 11.04
CA LEU A 1 7.70 -2.46 10.70
C LEU A 1 6.95 -1.17 10.49
N GLY A 2 7.45 -0.06 11.02
CA GLY A 2 6.98 1.29 10.75
C GLY A 2 7.82 1.96 9.65
N LEU A 3 7.42 3.17 9.21
CA LEU A 3 8.11 3.91 8.15
C LEU A 3 9.62 4.08 8.40
N SER A 4 10.01 4.34 9.65
CA SER A 4 11.41 4.51 10.06
C SER A 4 12.26 3.25 10.00
N ASP A 5 11.63 2.07 9.95
CA ASP A 5 12.35 0.80 9.95
C ASP A 5 12.84 0.42 8.55
N TYR A 6 12.07 0.81 7.51
CA TYR A 6 12.37 0.46 6.12
C TYR A 6 12.67 1.66 5.21
N ASN A 7 12.73 2.88 5.78
CA ASN A 7 13.21 4.07 5.07
C ASN A 7 14.31 4.75 5.86
N ALA A 8 15.35 5.20 5.16
CA ALA A 8 16.48 5.93 5.72
C ALA A 8 16.74 7.19 4.89
N ARG A 9 17.24 8.22 5.55
CA ARG A 9 17.73 9.42 4.84
C ARG A 9 19.01 9.12 4.06
N LYS A 10 19.10 9.62 2.83
CA LYS A 10 20.29 9.47 1.98
C LYS A 10 21.54 10.14 2.56
N ASP A 11 21.36 11.19 3.37
CA ASP A 11 22.44 11.92 4.05
C ASP A 11 22.90 11.27 5.38
N GLY A 12 22.29 10.15 5.79
CA GLY A 12 22.59 9.46 7.04
C GLY A 12 22.02 10.11 8.29
N GLY A 13 21.20 11.15 8.16
CA GLY A 13 20.49 11.78 9.28
C GLY A 13 19.39 10.89 9.86
N ALA A 14 18.88 11.28 11.03
CA ALA A 14 17.75 10.59 11.65
C ALA A 14 16.50 10.68 10.77
N PHE A 15 15.67 9.61 10.78
CA PHE A 15 14.38 9.62 10.11
C PHE A 15 13.43 10.61 10.78
N ASP A 16 12.82 11.46 9.99
CA ASP A 16 11.74 12.35 10.40
C ASP A 16 10.52 12.14 9.51
N ARG A 17 9.38 11.84 10.12
CA ARG A 17 8.16 11.50 9.39
C ARG A 17 7.63 12.66 8.57
N GLN A 18 7.68 13.90 9.10
CA GLN A 18 7.16 15.06 8.38
C GLN A 18 8.02 15.34 7.16
N SER A 19 9.34 15.33 7.32
CA SER A 19 10.28 15.51 6.21
C SER A 19 10.11 14.42 5.13
N PHE A 20 9.78 13.18 5.52
CA PHE A 20 9.52 12.11 4.57
C PHE A 20 8.22 12.34 3.77
N ILE A 21 7.19 12.89 4.41
CA ILE A 21 5.91 13.20 3.75
C ILE A 21 6.09 14.40 2.80
N ASP A 22 6.80 15.43 3.25
CA ASP A 22 6.98 16.68 2.50
C ASP A 22 7.90 16.50 1.28
N ASP A 23 8.98 15.73 1.41
CA ASP A 23 9.94 15.48 0.33
C ASP A 23 10.58 14.09 0.44
N PRO A 24 9.90 13.03 -0.04
CA PRO A 24 10.38 11.66 0.00
C PRO A 24 11.64 11.41 -0.85
N ALA A 25 12.00 12.32 -1.77
CA ALA A 25 13.16 12.16 -2.64
C ALA A 25 14.51 12.13 -1.89
N HIS A 26 14.55 12.67 -0.68
CA HIS A 26 15.73 12.63 0.20
C HIS A 26 15.90 11.30 0.95
N PHE A 27 14.99 10.36 0.76
CA PHE A 27 15.00 9.07 1.43
C PHE A 27 15.30 7.94 0.45
N GLN A 28 15.66 6.79 1.01
CA GLN A 28 15.94 5.54 0.31
C GLN A 28 15.43 4.35 1.10
N SER A 29 15.26 3.20 0.43
CA SER A 29 14.91 1.96 1.11
C SER A 29 16.01 1.53 2.10
N ALA A 30 15.57 1.06 3.26
CA ALA A 30 16.37 0.35 4.25
C ALA A 30 15.83 -1.08 4.49
N PHE A 31 15.07 -1.63 3.53
CA PHE A 31 14.36 -2.89 3.70
C PHE A 31 15.23 -4.14 3.50
N MET A 32 16.37 -4.03 2.82
CA MET A 32 17.23 -5.18 2.49
C MET A 32 17.58 -6.12 3.66
N PRO A 33 17.93 -5.66 4.88
CA PRO A 33 18.18 -6.56 6.00
C PRO A 33 16.99 -7.46 6.34
N TYR A 34 15.77 -6.96 6.16
CA TYR A 34 14.53 -7.73 6.38
C TYR A 34 14.29 -8.73 5.27
N ALA A 35 14.49 -8.31 4.01
CA ALA A 35 14.36 -9.19 2.84
C ALA A 35 15.35 -10.37 2.88
N CYS A 36 16.54 -10.19 3.49
CA CYS A 36 17.53 -11.23 3.67
C CYS A 36 17.29 -12.13 4.89
N ALA A 37 16.31 -11.79 5.74
CA ALA A 37 16.06 -12.53 6.99
C ALA A 37 14.64 -13.16 7.04
N ALA A 38 13.74 -12.77 6.15
CA ALA A 38 12.35 -13.22 6.14
C ALA A 38 12.09 -14.20 5.00
N ASP A 39 11.23 -15.20 5.23
CA ASP A 39 10.67 -16.05 4.18
C ASP A 39 9.40 -15.44 3.58
N ILE A 40 8.65 -14.66 4.36
CA ILE A 40 7.36 -14.08 3.97
C ILE A 40 7.39 -12.57 4.23
N PHE A 41 7.02 -11.80 3.21
CA PHE A 41 6.81 -10.36 3.32
C PHE A 41 5.34 -10.04 3.08
N ILE A 42 4.71 -9.33 4.03
CA ILE A 42 3.34 -8.81 3.90
C ILE A 42 3.44 -7.29 3.78
N ALA A 43 3.10 -6.77 2.62
CA ALA A 43 3.15 -5.35 2.31
C ALA A 43 1.76 -4.72 2.50
N GLY A 44 1.57 -4.01 3.60
CA GLY A 44 0.32 -3.29 3.92
C GLY A 44 0.58 -1.79 4.12
N HIS A 45 1.42 -1.21 3.28
CA HIS A 45 1.82 0.19 3.34
C HIS A 45 0.92 1.06 2.46
N TYR A 46 0.95 2.36 2.69
CA TYR A 46 0.47 3.35 1.73
C TYR A 46 1.67 3.89 0.94
N TYR A 47 1.58 3.84 -0.38
CA TYR A 47 2.61 4.38 -1.27
C TYR A 47 2.19 5.75 -1.79
N ALA A 48 2.99 6.77 -1.50
CA ALA A 48 2.86 8.08 -2.11
C ALA A 48 3.83 8.18 -3.30
N GLN A 49 3.36 8.70 -4.42
CA GLN A 49 4.17 8.88 -5.61
C GLN A 49 5.46 9.67 -5.29
N GLY A 50 6.60 9.18 -5.75
CA GLY A 50 7.92 9.77 -5.44
C GLY A 50 8.59 9.22 -4.19
N SER A 51 7.89 8.41 -3.39
CA SER A 51 8.51 7.69 -2.27
C SER A 51 9.49 6.62 -2.77
N PRO A 52 10.51 6.26 -1.97
CA PRO A 52 11.39 5.15 -2.30
C PRO A 52 10.61 3.85 -2.46
N TYR A 53 11.00 3.02 -3.41
CA TYR A 53 10.51 1.65 -3.46
C TYR A 53 10.99 0.88 -2.24
N ILE A 54 10.15 0.01 -1.69
CA ILE A 54 10.51 -0.84 -0.55
C ILE A 54 11.54 -1.87 -1.00
N ILE A 55 11.25 -2.55 -2.11
CA ILE A 55 12.16 -3.53 -2.72
C ILE A 55 12.09 -3.43 -4.24
N THR A 56 13.24 -3.23 -4.87
CA THR A 56 13.35 -3.09 -6.33
C THR A 56 13.59 -4.44 -7.02
N ARG A 57 13.45 -4.47 -8.36
CA ARG A 57 13.81 -5.65 -9.16
C ARG A 57 15.28 -6.04 -8.98
N ALA A 58 16.17 -5.05 -8.89
CA ALA A 58 17.60 -5.29 -8.64
C ALA A 58 17.85 -5.90 -7.27
N ASP A 59 17.12 -5.47 -6.24
CA ASP A 59 17.20 -6.03 -4.90
C ASP A 59 16.78 -7.51 -4.89
N LEU A 60 15.71 -7.85 -5.61
CA LEU A 60 15.18 -9.21 -5.68
C LEU A 60 16.14 -10.21 -6.38
N LYS A 61 17.07 -9.72 -7.20
CA LYS A 61 18.16 -10.54 -7.80
C LYS A 61 19.32 -10.81 -6.83
N ASN A 62 19.34 -10.13 -5.70
CA ASN A 62 20.42 -10.34 -4.72
C ASN A 62 20.29 -11.76 -4.12
N PRO A 63 21.34 -12.61 -4.24
CA PRO A 63 21.30 -14.00 -3.77
C PRO A 63 21.16 -14.13 -2.25
N GLN A 64 21.30 -13.06 -1.50
CA GLN A 64 21.08 -13.04 -0.04
C GLN A 64 19.61 -12.87 0.34
N VAL A 65 18.75 -12.45 -0.60
CA VAL A 65 17.30 -12.34 -0.36
C VAL A 65 16.71 -13.74 -0.18
N THR A 66 15.99 -13.93 0.92
CA THR A 66 15.42 -15.23 1.32
C THR A 66 13.91 -15.29 1.13
N LEU A 67 13.32 -14.23 0.61
CA LEU A 67 11.87 -14.14 0.41
C LEU A 67 11.36 -15.23 -0.54
N LYS A 68 10.37 -16.00 -0.07
CA LYS A 68 9.67 -17.04 -0.84
C LYS A 68 8.24 -16.63 -1.18
N VAL A 69 7.64 -15.81 -0.33
CA VAL A 69 6.25 -15.36 -0.48
C VAL A 69 6.16 -13.87 -0.23
N VAL A 70 5.48 -13.19 -1.12
CA VAL A 70 5.12 -11.76 -0.97
C VAL A 70 3.60 -11.65 -1.07
N ALA A 71 2.97 -11.16 0.00
CA ALA A 71 1.57 -10.78 0.02
C ALA A 71 1.49 -9.25 -0.05
N ASP A 72 1.26 -8.73 -1.24
CA ASP A 72 1.13 -7.29 -1.45
C ASP A 72 -0.33 -6.85 -1.33
N ILE A 73 -0.68 -6.37 -0.14
CA ILE A 73 -2.03 -5.87 0.17
C ILE A 73 -2.27 -4.50 -0.45
N SER A 74 -1.21 -3.72 -0.70
CA SER A 74 -1.30 -2.41 -1.33
C SER A 74 -1.62 -2.49 -2.81
N CYS A 75 -1.23 -3.58 -3.50
CA CYS A 75 -1.51 -3.85 -4.92
C CYS A 75 -1.08 -2.73 -5.88
N ASP A 76 0.02 -2.04 -5.58
CA ASP A 76 0.57 -1.00 -6.47
C ASP A 76 1.38 -1.67 -7.59
N ILE A 77 0.78 -1.79 -8.77
CA ILE A 77 1.42 -2.43 -9.92
C ILE A 77 2.64 -1.64 -10.38
N ASP A 78 3.75 -2.34 -10.65
CA ASP A 78 5.06 -1.72 -10.94
C ASP A 78 5.46 -0.65 -9.90
N GLY A 79 4.97 -0.82 -8.69
CA GLY A 79 5.12 0.11 -7.56
C GLY A 79 6.26 -0.30 -6.61
N PRO A 80 6.11 0.07 -5.33
CA PRO A 80 7.18 -0.07 -4.32
C PRO A 80 7.57 -1.51 -4.00
N VAL A 81 6.76 -2.51 -4.41
CA VAL A 81 7.05 -3.94 -4.31
C VAL A 81 7.20 -4.49 -5.73
N ALA A 82 8.42 -4.54 -6.23
CA ALA A 82 8.72 -4.73 -7.65
C ALA A 82 8.28 -6.08 -8.25
N CYS A 83 7.97 -7.09 -7.44
CA CYS A 83 7.41 -8.36 -7.91
C CYS A 83 5.88 -8.32 -8.12
N THR A 84 5.22 -7.22 -7.79
CA THR A 84 3.78 -7.03 -8.04
C THR A 84 3.58 -6.58 -9.48
N LEU A 85 3.50 -7.56 -10.39
CA LEU A 85 3.38 -7.33 -11.84
C LEU A 85 1.94 -7.09 -12.29
N ARG A 86 0.98 -7.69 -11.60
CA ARG A 86 -0.45 -7.59 -11.86
C ARG A 86 -1.26 -7.80 -10.59
N PRO A 87 -2.51 -7.32 -10.54
CA PRO A 87 -3.40 -7.76 -9.49
C PRO A 87 -3.72 -9.26 -9.67
N SER A 88 -3.95 -9.95 -8.56
CA SER A 88 -4.51 -11.29 -8.55
C SER A 88 -5.99 -11.24 -8.13
N SER A 89 -6.71 -12.34 -8.32
CA SER A 89 -8.13 -12.43 -8.00
C SER A 89 -8.41 -13.57 -7.04
N VAL A 90 -9.60 -13.57 -6.42
CA VAL A 90 -10.05 -14.67 -5.56
C VAL A 90 -9.99 -16.03 -6.27
N ALA A 91 -10.24 -16.05 -7.58
CA ALA A 91 -10.23 -17.28 -8.38
C ALA A 91 -8.81 -17.72 -8.82
N ASP A 92 -7.87 -16.75 -8.94
CA ASP A 92 -6.46 -16.97 -9.29
C ASP A 92 -5.61 -16.11 -8.34
N PRO A 93 -5.42 -16.57 -7.07
CA PRO A 93 -4.96 -15.69 -6.01
C PRO A 93 -3.44 -15.46 -5.98
N ILE A 94 -2.67 -16.33 -6.62
CA ILE A 94 -1.21 -16.30 -6.57
C ILE A 94 -0.58 -16.56 -7.93
N TYR A 95 0.61 -16.01 -8.15
CA TYR A 95 1.48 -16.32 -9.29
C TYR A 95 2.94 -16.37 -8.84
N GLY A 96 3.81 -16.96 -9.63
CA GLY A 96 5.25 -16.93 -9.42
C GLY A 96 5.87 -15.70 -10.06
N TYR A 97 6.84 -15.10 -9.42
CA TYR A 97 7.73 -14.08 -9.97
C TYR A 97 9.14 -14.66 -10.11
N ASP A 98 9.69 -14.63 -11.31
CA ASP A 98 11.08 -14.98 -11.60
C ASP A 98 11.97 -13.73 -11.45
N PRO A 99 12.83 -13.65 -10.41
CA PRO A 99 13.68 -12.48 -10.21
C PRO A 99 14.72 -12.28 -11.31
N GLU A 100 15.22 -13.35 -11.94
CA GLU A 100 16.26 -13.25 -12.96
C GLU A 100 15.71 -12.68 -14.28
N ASN A 101 14.54 -13.17 -14.70
CA ASN A 101 13.90 -12.76 -15.94
C ASN A 101 12.88 -11.62 -15.75
N GLU A 102 12.61 -11.21 -14.51
CA GLU A 102 11.68 -10.13 -14.14
C GLU A 102 10.27 -10.31 -14.73
N CYS A 103 9.79 -11.54 -14.75
CA CYS A 103 8.51 -11.89 -15.35
C CYS A 103 7.71 -12.87 -14.49
N GLU A 104 6.44 -13.01 -14.86
CA GLU A 104 5.55 -14.01 -14.27
C GLU A 104 5.98 -15.42 -14.70
N CYS A 105 5.88 -16.37 -13.76
CA CYS A 105 6.16 -17.77 -13.98
C CYS A 105 5.21 -18.64 -13.13
N ALA A 106 5.33 -19.96 -13.23
CA ALA A 106 4.61 -20.86 -12.35
C ALA A 106 5.17 -20.78 -10.91
N THR A 107 4.31 -20.95 -9.91
CA THR A 107 4.67 -20.84 -8.49
C THR A 107 5.67 -21.92 -8.02
N ASP A 108 5.77 -23.02 -8.75
CA ASP A 108 6.70 -24.13 -8.50
C ASP A 108 8.02 -24.00 -9.28
N THR A 109 8.22 -22.89 -10.00
CA THR A 109 9.49 -22.61 -10.69
C THR A 109 10.61 -22.45 -9.64
N PRO A 110 11.73 -23.19 -9.77
CA PRO A 110 12.82 -23.07 -8.83
C PRO A 110 13.37 -21.64 -8.76
N GLY A 111 13.46 -21.09 -7.54
CA GLY A 111 13.93 -19.72 -7.31
C GLY A 111 12.88 -18.63 -7.50
N SER A 112 11.66 -18.99 -7.87
CA SER A 112 10.56 -18.01 -7.94
C SER A 112 10.10 -17.56 -6.56
N ILE A 113 9.52 -16.36 -6.53
CA ILE A 113 8.82 -15.79 -5.37
C ILE A 113 7.32 -15.91 -5.66
N THR A 114 6.59 -16.54 -4.75
CA THR A 114 5.11 -16.57 -4.84
C THR A 114 4.54 -15.23 -4.45
N VAL A 115 3.74 -14.63 -5.33
CA VAL A 115 3.13 -13.31 -5.12
C VAL A 115 1.62 -13.45 -5.03
N MET A 116 1.02 -12.79 -4.03
CA MET A 116 -0.40 -12.54 -3.90
C MET A 116 -0.62 -11.03 -3.90
N ALA A 117 -1.49 -10.53 -4.78
CA ALA A 117 -1.84 -9.13 -4.89
C ALA A 117 -3.35 -8.97 -5.17
N ILE A 118 -4.17 -9.48 -4.25
CA ILE A 118 -5.64 -9.38 -4.35
C ILE A 118 -6.04 -7.97 -3.93
N ASP A 119 -6.65 -7.22 -4.85
CA ASP A 119 -7.08 -5.84 -4.66
C ASP A 119 -8.33 -5.70 -3.76
N ASN A 120 -9.06 -6.79 -3.57
CA ASN A 120 -10.29 -6.81 -2.75
C ASN A 120 -10.27 -7.95 -1.74
N LEU A 121 -9.30 -7.95 -0.83
CA LEU A 121 -9.18 -8.94 0.25
C LEU A 121 -10.43 -9.11 1.13
N PRO A 122 -11.23 -8.07 1.44
CA PRO A 122 -12.48 -8.25 2.19
C PRO A 122 -13.44 -9.26 1.55
N CYS A 123 -13.38 -9.47 0.24
CA CYS A 123 -14.20 -10.47 -0.47
C CYS A 123 -13.81 -11.91 -0.17
N GLU A 124 -12.62 -12.17 0.38
CA GLU A 124 -12.18 -13.50 0.82
C GLU A 124 -12.92 -13.96 2.10
N LEU A 125 -13.24 -13.01 2.98
CA LEU A 125 -13.98 -13.26 4.23
C LEU A 125 -15.15 -12.27 4.35
N PRO A 126 -16.12 -12.27 3.41
CA PRO A 126 -17.10 -11.18 3.26
C PRO A 126 -18.01 -11.04 4.48
N ARG A 127 -18.34 -12.15 5.15
CA ARG A 127 -19.16 -12.12 6.36
C ARG A 127 -18.44 -11.40 7.51
N ASP A 128 -17.17 -11.72 7.73
CA ASP A 128 -16.39 -11.16 8.83
C ASP A 128 -16.01 -9.70 8.55
N ALA A 129 -15.65 -9.39 7.32
CA ALA A 129 -15.39 -8.03 6.87
C ALA A 129 -16.63 -7.13 7.03
N SER A 130 -17.80 -7.57 6.56
CA SER A 130 -19.05 -6.82 6.69
C SER A 130 -19.48 -6.64 8.14
N LYS A 131 -19.26 -7.66 8.98
CA LYS A 131 -19.59 -7.59 10.41
C LYS A 131 -18.66 -6.63 11.16
N GLY A 132 -17.36 -6.66 10.85
CA GLY A 132 -16.37 -5.73 11.41
C GLY A 132 -16.70 -4.29 11.03
N PHE A 133 -16.83 -4.02 9.73
CA PHE A 133 -17.20 -2.72 9.20
C PHE A 133 -18.52 -2.19 9.78
N GLY A 134 -19.56 -3.04 9.84
CA GLY A 134 -20.85 -2.66 10.42
C GLY A 134 -20.77 -2.28 11.90
N ARG A 135 -19.90 -2.95 12.68
CA ARG A 135 -19.65 -2.61 14.08
C ARG A 135 -18.97 -1.25 14.19
N ASP A 136 -17.90 -1.01 13.41
CA ASP A 136 -17.19 0.25 13.42
C ASP A 136 -18.10 1.43 13.02
N MET A 137 -18.98 1.21 12.04
CA MET A 137 -20.01 2.18 11.66
C MET A 137 -20.96 2.49 12.81
N LEU A 138 -21.47 1.47 13.50
CA LEU A 138 -22.41 1.64 14.62
C LEU A 138 -21.76 2.30 15.82
N ASP A 139 -20.52 1.96 16.11
CA ASP A 139 -19.83 2.42 17.31
C ASP A 139 -19.21 3.83 17.15
N HIS A 140 -18.77 4.17 15.91
CA HIS A 140 -17.95 5.37 15.69
C HIS A 140 -18.53 6.39 14.71
N VAL A 141 -19.37 5.99 13.76
CA VAL A 141 -19.87 6.89 12.70
C VAL A 141 -21.33 7.28 12.91
N ILE A 142 -22.21 6.32 13.12
CA ILE A 142 -23.66 6.57 13.26
C ILE A 142 -23.98 7.52 14.44
N PRO A 143 -23.34 7.40 15.61
CA PRO A 143 -23.57 8.36 16.70
C PRO A 143 -23.25 9.80 16.31
N LEU A 144 -22.17 10.02 15.56
CA LEU A 144 -21.78 11.37 15.11
C LEU A 144 -22.78 11.96 14.10
N LEU A 145 -23.40 11.12 13.26
CA LEU A 145 -24.44 11.55 12.33
C LEU A 145 -25.73 11.97 13.06
N ILE A 146 -26.05 11.33 14.18
CA ILE A 146 -27.30 11.56 14.94
C ILE A 146 -27.11 12.67 15.97
N GLU A 147 -26.01 12.65 16.73
CA GLU A 147 -25.76 13.51 17.87
C GLU A 147 -24.96 14.78 17.52
N GLY A 148 -24.36 14.80 16.33
CA GLY A 148 -23.52 15.88 15.81
C GLY A 148 -22.03 15.58 15.92
N ASP A 149 -21.28 16.06 14.94
CA ASP A 149 -19.83 15.88 14.75
C ASP A 149 -19.03 16.93 15.52
N ARG A 150 -19.01 16.83 16.85
CA ARG A 150 -18.37 17.83 17.74
C ARG A 150 -16.85 17.89 17.56
N ASP A 151 -16.23 16.75 17.24
CA ASP A 151 -14.79 16.63 17.10
C ASP A 151 -14.31 16.77 15.64
N GLY A 152 -15.23 17.02 14.70
CA GLY A 152 -14.92 17.25 13.29
C GLY A 152 -14.46 16.00 12.54
N ILE A 153 -14.77 14.81 13.02
CA ILE A 153 -14.35 13.54 12.41
C ILE A 153 -15.02 13.38 11.04
N LEU A 154 -16.36 13.57 10.97
CA LEU A 154 -17.08 13.48 9.69
C LEU A 154 -16.72 14.64 8.77
N ALA A 155 -16.55 15.86 9.33
CA ALA A 155 -16.09 17.02 8.57
C ALA A 155 -14.70 16.76 7.96
N GLY A 156 -13.79 16.13 8.72
CA GLY A 156 -12.45 15.76 8.24
C GLY A 156 -12.42 14.66 7.19
N ALA A 157 -13.46 13.81 7.14
CA ALA A 157 -13.60 12.74 6.14
C ALA A 157 -14.39 13.18 4.90
N ARG A 158 -15.08 14.32 4.96
CA ARG A 158 -15.92 14.80 3.87
C ARG A 158 -15.09 15.34 2.72
N GLU A 159 -15.22 14.75 1.54
CA GLU A 159 -14.50 15.13 0.32
C GLU A 159 -15.09 16.38 -0.32
N THR A 160 -16.42 16.44 -0.41
CA THR A 160 -17.12 17.58 -1.03
C THR A 160 -18.10 18.23 -0.08
N GLY A 161 -18.33 19.54 -0.25
CA GLY A 161 -19.42 20.27 0.36
C GLY A 161 -20.80 19.88 -0.23
N LEU A 162 -21.87 20.45 0.34
CA LEU A 162 -23.22 20.27 -0.21
C LEU A 162 -23.43 20.99 -1.55
N ASP A 163 -22.54 21.90 -1.88
CA ASP A 163 -22.45 22.63 -3.16
C ASP A 163 -21.73 21.83 -4.25
N GLY A 164 -21.14 20.69 -3.91
CA GLY A 164 -20.35 19.84 -4.82
C GLY A 164 -18.87 20.25 -4.96
N GLU A 165 -18.46 21.35 -4.31
CA GLU A 165 -17.07 21.78 -4.33
C GLU A 165 -16.21 20.90 -3.40
N LEU A 166 -14.96 20.67 -3.80
CA LEU A 166 -14.00 19.93 -2.99
C LEU A 166 -13.69 20.66 -1.68
N CYS A 167 -13.73 19.95 -0.56
CA CYS A 167 -13.26 20.45 0.70
C CYS A 167 -11.75 20.70 0.66
N GLU A 168 -11.24 21.66 1.46
CA GLU A 168 -9.84 22.10 1.43
C GLU A 168 -8.83 20.96 1.49
N LYS A 169 -9.09 19.95 2.34
CA LYS A 169 -8.24 18.76 2.50
C LYS A 169 -8.13 17.89 1.23
N PHE A 170 -9.11 18.01 0.33
CA PHE A 170 -9.22 17.18 -0.87
C PHE A 170 -8.97 17.97 -2.16
N LYS A 171 -8.49 19.19 -2.08
CA LYS A 171 -8.16 20.03 -3.25
C LYS A 171 -7.11 19.40 -4.18
N TYR A 172 -6.30 18.50 -3.69
CA TYR A 172 -5.36 17.73 -4.52
C TYR A 172 -6.04 16.90 -5.62
N LEU A 173 -7.37 16.74 -5.55
CA LEU A 173 -8.18 16.04 -6.56
C LEU A 173 -8.73 16.99 -7.65
N GLU A 174 -8.45 18.30 -7.61
CA GLU A 174 -9.00 19.29 -8.55
C GLU A 174 -8.73 18.95 -10.02
N ASP A 175 -7.52 18.54 -10.34
CA ASP A 175 -7.15 18.15 -11.70
C ASP A 175 -7.93 16.93 -12.19
N TYR A 176 -8.13 15.96 -11.31
CA TYR A 176 -8.90 14.75 -11.60
C TYR A 176 -10.38 15.07 -11.88
N VAL A 177 -10.97 15.92 -11.05
CA VAL A 177 -12.37 16.39 -11.25
C VAL A 177 -12.50 17.18 -12.55
N ALA A 178 -11.53 18.01 -12.90
CA ALA A 178 -11.54 18.80 -14.12
C ALA A 178 -11.43 17.96 -15.41
N GLU A 179 -10.82 16.79 -15.36
CA GLU A 179 -10.71 15.86 -16.48
C GLU A 179 -12.02 15.11 -16.76
N VAL A 180 -12.78 14.78 -15.71
CA VAL A 180 -14.06 14.03 -15.85
C VAL A 180 -15.18 14.90 -16.40
N GLY A 181 -15.04 16.22 -16.33
CA GLY A 181 -16.03 17.19 -16.85
C GLY A 181 -15.89 17.53 -18.34
N LYS A 182 -14.97 16.88 -19.06
CA LYS A 182 -14.79 17.03 -20.52
C LYS A 182 -15.26 15.78 -21.26
#